data_73213e005f76da71ef82a463fa262148
#
_entry.id   73213e005f76da71ef82a463fa262148
#
_cell.length_a   1.000
_cell.length_b   1.000
_cell.length_c   1.000
_cell.angle_alpha   90.00
_cell.angle_beta   90.00
_cell.angle_gamma   90.00
#
_symmetry.space_group_name_H-M   'P 1'
#
loop_
_entity.id
_entity.type
_entity.pdbx_description
1 polymer ?
#
loop_
_entity_poly.entity_id
_entity_poly.type
_entity_poly.pdbx_seq_one_letter_code
_entity_poly.pdbx_strand_id
1 'polypeptide(L)'
;RVIGVAFLLPFLWFWMRGRLDRPLAFKLAGIFALGGLQGGMGWYMVKSGLVADPQVSQFRLTAHLGLALAIHAAMFWVAHGILRPSPSGAPAALRRAGLAFAALVLALALTGGFVAGIRAGFAYNTWPLMNGHWIPPEILLIEPWWRNFGYNMATVQFVHRTLALVVLAGAWILAWRVLALREAAREAKIAAGTLAGVTLAQVGLGIATLLMAVPVGLGTAHQGGAVVVLTAALWLARSLR
;
A
#
# COMPACT_ATOMS: atom_id res chain seq x y z
N ARG A 1 -14.58 16.84 -1.47
CA ARG A 1 -15.84 17.30 -0.80
C ARG A 1 -16.98 16.33 -1.07
N VAL A 2 -17.27 15.96 -2.33
CA VAL A 2 -18.37 15.05 -2.69
C VAL A 2 -18.26 13.69 -1.96
N ILE A 3 -17.08 13.07 -1.93
CA ILE A 3 -16.84 11.79 -1.22
C ILE A 3 -17.13 11.94 0.28
N GLY A 4 -16.74 13.07 0.90
CA GLY A 4 -17.02 13.33 2.31
C GLY A 4 -18.53 13.41 2.59
N VAL A 5 -19.28 14.08 1.74
CA VAL A 5 -20.75 14.18 1.84
C VAL A 5 -21.38 12.80 1.60
N ALA A 6 -20.93 12.07 0.57
CA ALA A 6 -21.42 10.73 0.24
C ALA A 6 -21.19 9.71 1.36
N PHE A 7 -20.16 9.89 2.19
CA PHE A 7 -19.94 9.09 3.39
C PHE A 7 -20.76 9.59 4.58
N LEU A 8 -20.77 10.90 4.82
CA LEU A 8 -21.38 11.51 6.01
C LEU A 8 -22.89 11.32 6.06
N LEU A 9 -23.59 11.53 4.93
CA LEU A 9 -25.06 11.44 4.90
C LEU A 9 -25.57 10.05 5.26
N PRO A 10 -25.10 8.93 4.65
CA PRO A 10 -25.50 7.60 5.07
C PRO A 10 -25.10 7.29 6.52
N PHE A 11 -23.89 7.71 6.95
CA PHE A 11 -23.43 7.48 8.31
C PHE A 11 -24.38 8.12 9.33
N LEU A 12 -24.73 9.40 9.18
CA LEU A 12 -25.65 10.10 10.07
C LEU A 12 -27.06 9.49 10.02
N TRP A 13 -27.55 9.14 8.84
CA TRP A 13 -28.88 8.54 8.67
C TRP A 13 -28.97 7.18 9.39
N PHE A 14 -28.00 6.28 9.22
CA PHE A 14 -27.99 4.99 9.90
C PHE A 14 -27.80 5.14 11.42
N TRP A 15 -27.00 6.13 11.85
CA TRP A 15 -26.78 6.41 13.26
C TRP A 15 -28.07 6.93 13.92
N MET A 16 -28.72 7.93 13.35
CA MET A 16 -29.99 8.48 13.86
C MET A 16 -31.13 7.44 13.89
N ARG A 17 -31.08 6.47 12.98
CA ARG A 17 -32.05 5.34 12.96
C ARG A 17 -31.70 4.22 13.95
N GLY A 18 -30.67 4.37 14.77
CA GLY A 18 -30.24 3.35 15.74
C GLY A 18 -29.72 2.04 15.09
N ARG A 19 -29.34 2.07 13.79
CA ARG A 19 -28.86 0.89 13.06
C ARG A 19 -27.37 0.65 13.17
N LEU A 20 -26.64 1.53 13.83
CA LEU A 20 -25.21 1.40 14.11
C LEU A 20 -25.03 1.16 15.60
N ASP A 21 -24.34 0.09 15.97
CA ASP A 21 -23.86 -0.08 17.34
C ASP A 21 -22.75 0.94 17.64
N ARG A 22 -22.51 1.21 18.91
CA ARG A 22 -21.49 2.19 19.33
C ARG A 22 -20.09 1.87 18.78
N PRO A 23 -19.58 0.61 18.86
CA PRO A 23 -18.27 0.27 18.31
C PRO A 23 -18.14 0.54 16.82
N LEU A 24 -19.14 0.24 16.03
CA LEU A 24 -19.15 0.52 14.58
C LEU A 24 -19.21 2.01 14.29
N ALA A 25 -20.08 2.73 15.01
CA ALA A 25 -20.20 4.19 14.87
C ALA A 25 -18.86 4.91 15.12
N PHE A 26 -18.11 4.52 16.17
CA PHE A 26 -16.79 5.08 16.43
C PHE A 26 -15.76 4.74 15.34
N LYS A 27 -15.78 3.52 14.79
CA LYS A 27 -14.90 3.15 13.67
C LYS A 27 -15.19 3.99 12.43
N LEU A 28 -16.48 4.16 12.08
CA LEU A 28 -16.89 4.97 10.93
C LEU A 28 -16.58 6.46 11.14
N ALA A 29 -16.81 7.01 12.33
CA ALA A 29 -16.41 8.38 12.68
C ALA A 29 -14.88 8.57 12.55
N GLY A 30 -14.09 7.60 13.01
CA GLY A 30 -12.62 7.61 12.83
C GLY A 30 -12.20 7.61 11.37
N ILE A 31 -12.83 6.78 10.51
CA ILE A 31 -12.59 6.78 9.06
C ILE A 31 -12.97 8.13 8.45
N PHE A 32 -14.09 8.73 8.86
CA PHE A 32 -14.48 10.04 8.39
C PHE A 32 -13.47 11.14 8.80
N ALA A 33 -12.97 11.10 10.03
CA ALA A 33 -11.93 12.02 10.50
C ALA A 33 -10.62 11.87 9.70
N LEU A 34 -10.20 10.62 9.39
CA LEU A 34 -9.07 10.38 8.49
C LEU A 34 -9.31 10.95 7.09
N GLY A 35 -10.55 10.85 6.59
CA GLY A 35 -10.95 11.48 5.31
C GLY A 35 -10.84 13.01 5.34
N GLY A 36 -11.21 13.64 6.46
CA GLY A 36 -11.01 15.07 6.70
C GLY A 36 -9.52 15.45 6.69
N LEU A 37 -8.70 14.66 7.39
CA LEU A 37 -7.24 14.83 7.42
C LEU A 37 -6.62 14.67 6.03
N GLN A 38 -7.11 13.69 5.23
CA GLN A 38 -6.70 13.51 3.84
C GLN A 38 -6.98 14.76 2.99
N GLY A 39 -8.15 15.38 3.17
CA GLY A 39 -8.50 16.64 2.52
C GLY A 39 -7.60 17.79 2.94
N GLY A 40 -7.30 17.91 4.23
CA GLY A 40 -6.35 18.89 4.79
C GLY A 40 -4.93 18.69 4.25
N MET A 41 -4.47 17.44 4.18
CA MET A 41 -3.15 17.10 3.63
C MET A 41 -3.04 17.44 2.14
N GLY A 42 -4.11 17.16 1.35
CA GLY A 42 -4.15 17.55 -0.07
C GLY A 42 -4.10 19.07 -0.27
N TRP A 43 -4.85 19.82 0.55
CA TRP A 43 -4.78 21.27 0.56
C TRP A 43 -3.37 21.79 0.91
N TYR A 44 -2.74 21.23 1.95
CA TYR A 44 -1.38 21.57 2.35
C TYR A 44 -0.35 21.30 1.24
N MET A 45 -0.49 20.18 0.52
CA MET A 45 0.38 19.86 -0.62
C MET A 45 0.34 20.94 -1.71
N VAL A 46 -0.86 21.40 -2.08
CA VAL A 46 -1.05 22.43 -3.12
C VAL A 46 -0.55 23.80 -2.63
N LYS A 47 -0.95 24.20 -1.41
CA LYS A 47 -0.65 25.54 -0.89
C LYS A 47 0.84 25.77 -0.63
N SER A 48 1.57 24.73 -0.21
CA SER A 48 2.98 24.87 0.21
C SER A 48 4.00 24.47 -0.86
N GLY A 49 3.57 23.86 -1.98
CA GLY A 49 4.48 23.35 -3.01
C GLY A 49 4.56 24.14 -4.30
N LEU A 50 3.56 25.02 -4.58
CA LEU A 50 3.45 25.69 -5.89
C LEU A 50 3.92 27.16 -5.90
N VAL A 51 4.39 27.67 -4.77
CA VAL A 51 4.78 29.11 -4.67
C VAL A 51 6.20 29.37 -5.13
N ALA A 52 7.14 28.43 -4.84
CA ALA A 52 8.56 28.60 -5.17
C ALA A 52 9.13 27.45 -6.03
N ASP A 53 8.51 26.29 -5.99
CA ASP A 53 8.92 25.10 -6.76
C ASP A 53 7.65 24.42 -7.32
N PRO A 54 7.53 24.20 -8.65
CA PRO A 54 6.39 23.51 -9.24
C PRO A 54 6.31 22.02 -8.88
N GLN A 55 7.29 21.48 -8.15
CA GLN A 55 7.33 20.09 -7.73
C GLN A 55 6.78 19.93 -6.32
N VAL A 56 5.86 18.95 -6.15
CA VAL A 56 5.37 18.56 -4.83
C VAL A 56 6.49 17.80 -4.09
N SER A 57 6.75 18.15 -2.83
CA SER A 57 7.71 17.43 -1.99
C SER A 57 7.38 15.94 -1.92
N GLN A 58 8.38 15.08 -2.13
CA GLN A 58 8.26 13.62 -2.03
C GLN A 58 7.72 13.15 -0.67
N PHE A 59 8.04 13.87 0.41
CA PHE A 59 7.53 13.56 1.75
C PHE A 59 6.03 13.82 1.86
N ARG A 60 5.57 14.96 1.35
CA ARG A 60 4.14 15.32 1.36
C ARG A 60 3.34 14.38 0.46
N LEU A 61 3.87 14.04 -0.71
CA LEU A 61 3.26 13.08 -1.63
C LEU A 61 3.14 11.70 -0.97
N THR A 62 4.22 11.21 -0.36
CA THR A 62 4.23 9.90 0.33
C THR A 62 3.30 9.90 1.55
N ALA A 63 3.26 10.98 2.33
CA ALA A 63 2.35 11.09 3.46
C ALA A 63 0.87 11.11 3.03
N HIS A 64 0.55 11.83 1.94
CA HIS A 64 -0.80 11.84 1.36
C HIS A 64 -1.20 10.46 0.84
N LEU A 65 -0.31 9.77 0.11
CA LEU A 65 -0.50 8.39 -0.33
C LEU A 65 -0.69 7.44 0.86
N GLY A 66 0.15 7.55 1.88
CA GLY A 66 0.06 6.70 3.08
C GLY A 66 -1.26 6.86 3.82
N LEU A 67 -1.73 8.08 3.96
CA LEU A 67 -3.02 8.36 4.58
C LEU A 67 -4.18 7.81 3.74
N ALA A 68 -4.13 7.93 2.41
CA ALA A 68 -5.12 7.34 1.51
C ALA A 68 -5.17 5.81 1.64
N LEU A 69 -4.00 5.15 1.69
CA LEU A 69 -3.91 3.69 1.87
C LEU A 69 -4.36 3.25 3.27
N ALA A 70 -4.11 4.05 4.31
CA ALA A 70 -4.60 3.79 5.66
C ALA A 70 -6.14 3.88 5.74
N ILE A 71 -6.74 4.87 5.09
CA ILE A 71 -8.19 4.99 4.95
C ILE A 71 -8.76 3.76 4.21
N HIS A 72 -8.16 3.39 3.08
CA HIS A 72 -8.54 2.21 2.31
C HIS A 72 -8.48 0.94 3.18
N ALA A 73 -7.37 0.74 3.90
CA ALA A 73 -7.20 -0.41 4.79
C ALA A 73 -8.25 -0.43 5.90
N ALA A 74 -8.54 0.71 6.54
CA ALA A 74 -9.56 0.81 7.58
C ALA A 74 -10.97 0.51 7.04
N MET A 75 -11.31 1.06 5.88
CA MET A 75 -12.60 0.81 5.22
C MET A 75 -12.75 -0.68 4.87
N PHE A 76 -11.73 -1.26 4.21
CA PHE A 76 -11.73 -2.68 3.86
C PHE A 76 -11.87 -3.55 5.10
N TRP A 77 -11.12 -3.24 6.16
CA TRP A 77 -11.13 -4.02 7.40
C TRP A 77 -12.49 -4.03 8.10
N VAL A 78 -13.15 -2.88 8.14
CA VAL A 78 -14.50 -2.76 8.73
C VAL A 78 -15.52 -3.45 7.84
N ALA A 79 -15.52 -3.19 6.53
CA ALA A 79 -16.47 -3.77 5.59
C ALA A 79 -16.38 -5.30 5.54
N HIS A 80 -15.17 -5.85 5.42
CA HIS A 80 -14.97 -7.29 5.43
C HIS A 80 -15.42 -7.93 6.75
N GLY A 81 -15.21 -7.24 7.88
CA GLY A 81 -15.63 -7.73 9.18
C GLY A 81 -17.15 -7.78 9.39
N ILE A 82 -17.90 -6.94 8.68
CA ILE A 82 -19.37 -6.97 8.67
C ILE A 82 -19.86 -8.09 7.75
N LEU A 83 -19.25 -8.23 6.57
CA LEU A 83 -19.70 -9.18 5.54
C LEU A 83 -19.28 -10.65 5.85
N ARG A 84 -18.17 -10.84 6.56
CA ARG A 84 -17.56 -12.15 6.85
C ARG A 84 -17.17 -12.26 8.33
N PRO A 85 -18.11 -12.46 9.25
CA PRO A 85 -17.84 -12.45 10.68
C PRO A 85 -17.18 -13.73 11.23
N SER A 86 -17.12 -14.83 10.45
CA SER A 86 -16.70 -16.14 10.95
C SER A 86 -15.18 -16.21 11.22
N PRO A 87 -14.76 -16.72 12.40
CA PRO A 87 -13.36 -16.97 12.70
C PRO A 87 -12.82 -18.14 11.86
N SER A 88 -11.56 -18.05 11.42
CA SER A 88 -10.93 -19.07 10.56
C SER A 88 -10.31 -20.25 11.33
N GLY A 89 -10.13 -20.13 12.64
CA GLY A 89 -9.38 -21.14 13.43
C GLY A 89 -7.87 -21.21 13.10
N ALA A 90 -7.35 -20.29 12.30
CA ALA A 90 -5.93 -20.32 11.92
C ALA A 90 -5.00 -20.11 13.13
N PRO A 91 -3.79 -20.74 13.13
CA PRO A 91 -2.80 -20.57 14.19
C PRO A 91 -2.45 -19.09 14.41
N ALA A 92 -2.28 -18.69 15.68
CA ALA A 92 -1.98 -17.30 16.04
C ALA A 92 -0.72 -16.74 15.36
N ALA A 93 0.28 -17.59 15.15
CA ALA A 93 1.51 -17.23 14.41
C ALA A 93 1.20 -16.83 12.96
N LEU A 94 0.33 -17.57 12.26
CA LEU A 94 -0.05 -17.29 10.88
C LEU A 94 -0.88 -16.02 10.78
N ARG A 95 -1.78 -15.79 11.73
CA ARG A 95 -2.55 -14.53 11.82
C ARG A 95 -1.63 -13.31 11.99
N ARG A 96 -0.64 -13.41 12.89
CA ARG A 96 0.36 -12.34 13.10
C ARG A 96 1.20 -12.12 11.84
N ALA A 97 1.62 -13.21 11.19
CA ALA A 97 2.36 -13.13 9.92
C ALA A 97 1.55 -12.42 8.82
N GLY A 98 0.25 -12.72 8.67
CA GLY A 98 -0.62 -12.05 7.72
C GLY A 98 -0.75 -10.54 7.98
N LEU A 99 -0.90 -10.13 9.24
CA LEU A 99 -0.94 -8.71 9.61
C LEU A 99 0.40 -8.00 9.36
N ALA A 100 1.51 -8.63 9.77
CA ALA A 100 2.86 -8.09 9.53
C ALA A 100 3.15 -7.97 8.02
N PHE A 101 2.68 -8.93 7.23
CA PHE A 101 2.82 -8.89 5.77
C PHE A 101 2.00 -7.76 5.15
N ALA A 102 0.76 -7.53 5.60
CA ALA A 102 -0.02 -6.38 5.13
C ALA A 102 0.65 -5.03 5.47
N ALA A 103 1.26 -4.92 6.65
CA ALA A 103 2.06 -3.75 7.02
C ALA A 103 3.32 -3.61 6.14
N LEU A 104 3.98 -4.72 5.77
CA LEU A 104 5.12 -4.72 4.86
C LEU A 104 4.73 -4.26 3.45
N VAL A 105 3.57 -4.69 2.94
CA VAL A 105 3.02 -4.22 1.65
C VAL A 105 2.74 -2.73 1.69
N LEU A 106 2.17 -2.22 2.79
CA LEU A 106 1.98 -0.79 2.99
C LEU A 106 3.32 -0.04 2.97
N ALA A 107 4.32 -0.53 3.70
CA ALA A 107 5.66 0.07 3.70
C ALA A 107 6.27 0.10 2.29
N LEU A 108 6.15 -0.99 1.51
CA LEU A 108 6.58 -1.01 0.11
C LEU A 108 5.86 0.06 -0.73
N ALA A 109 4.55 0.22 -0.57
CA ALA A 109 3.80 1.24 -1.31
C ALA A 109 4.30 2.66 -0.97
N LEU A 110 4.68 2.93 0.29
CA LEU A 110 5.28 4.22 0.69
C LEU A 110 6.63 4.46 0.03
N THR A 111 7.50 3.43 -0.11
CA THR A 111 8.75 3.60 -0.88
C THR A 111 8.48 3.95 -2.34
N GLY A 112 7.40 3.42 -2.94
CA GLY A 112 6.91 3.81 -4.27
C GLY A 112 6.53 5.30 -4.37
N GLY A 113 5.96 5.85 -3.28
CA GLY A 113 5.69 7.29 -3.16
C GLY A 113 6.96 8.14 -3.26
N PHE A 114 8.05 7.71 -2.63
CA PHE A 114 9.36 8.36 -2.77
C PHE A 114 9.93 8.23 -4.18
N VAL A 115 9.86 7.02 -4.79
CA VAL A 115 10.29 6.80 -6.20
C VAL A 115 9.58 7.76 -7.14
N ALA A 116 8.25 7.92 -6.99
CA ALA A 116 7.46 8.86 -7.80
C ALA A 116 7.82 10.32 -7.50
N GLY A 117 7.95 10.67 -6.23
CA GLY A 117 8.17 12.05 -5.76
C GLY A 117 9.48 12.67 -6.25
N ILE A 118 10.58 11.90 -6.26
CA ILE A 118 11.88 12.36 -6.77
C ILE A 118 12.15 11.90 -8.22
N ARG A 119 11.16 11.30 -8.90
CA ARG A 119 11.28 10.77 -10.26
C ARG A 119 12.40 9.72 -10.42
N ALA A 120 12.70 8.96 -9.39
CA ALA A 120 13.77 7.98 -9.40
C ALA A 120 13.56 6.87 -10.45
N GLY A 121 12.33 6.63 -10.90
CA GLY A 121 12.00 5.69 -11.98
C GLY A 121 12.68 5.98 -13.32
N PHE A 122 13.17 7.20 -13.53
CA PHE A 122 13.89 7.58 -14.77
C PHE A 122 15.41 7.41 -14.68
N ALA A 123 15.97 7.16 -13.47
CA ALA A 123 17.42 7.13 -13.27
C ALA A 123 18.05 5.81 -13.73
N TYR A 124 17.38 4.68 -13.53
CA TYR A 124 17.88 3.33 -13.84
C TYR A 124 16.78 2.52 -14.51
N ASN A 125 16.76 2.51 -15.84
CA ASN A 125 15.74 1.83 -16.65
C ASN A 125 16.17 0.45 -17.14
N THR A 126 17.00 -0.26 -16.37
CA THR A 126 17.47 -1.61 -16.66
C THR A 126 17.01 -2.61 -15.58
N TRP A 127 16.93 -3.89 -15.93
CA TRP A 127 16.52 -4.99 -15.06
C TRP A 127 17.23 -6.29 -15.50
N PRO A 128 17.71 -7.15 -14.56
CA PRO A 128 17.62 -7.02 -13.10
C PRO A 128 18.62 -6.02 -12.50
N LEU A 129 19.68 -5.71 -13.23
CA LEU A 129 20.73 -4.79 -12.78
C LEU A 129 20.28 -3.32 -12.86
N MET A 130 20.91 -2.48 -12.08
CA MET A 130 20.79 -1.02 -12.14
C MET A 130 22.00 -0.45 -12.91
N ASN A 131 21.83 -0.24 -14.24
CA ASN A 131 22.90 0.17 -15.15
C ASN A 131 24.16 -0.70 -15.06
N GLY A 132 23.97 -2.04 -15.04
CA GLY A 132 25.07 -3.01 -14.98
C GLY A 132 25.51 -3.40 -13.57
N HIS A 133 24.99 -2.79 -12.52
CA HIS A 133 25.37 -3.06 -11.13
C HIS A 133 24.23 -3.72 -10.34
N TRP A 134 24.55 -4.71 -9.50
CA TRP A 134 23.61 -5.24 -8.51
C TRP A 134 23.29 -4.20 -7.41
N ILE A 135 24.32 -3.48 -6.98
CA ILE A 135 24.23 -2.34 -6.05
C ILE A 135 24.86 -1.16 -6.79
N PRO A 136 24.07 -0.11 -7.10
CA PRO A 136 24.64 1.04 -7.83
C PRO A 136 25.67 1.78 -6.97
N PRO A 137 26.78 2.23 -7.57
CA PRO A 137 27.85 2.91 -6.82
C PRO A 137 27.42 4.24 -6.22
N GLU A 138 26.33 4.81 -6.71
CA GLU A 138 25.77 6.10 -6.22
C GLU A 138 24.90 5.93 -4.96
N ILE A 139 24.76 4.72 -4.42
CA ILE A 139 23.99 4.47 -3.22
C ILE A 139 24.67 5.13 -2.00
N LEU A 140 23.86 5.78 -1.14
CA LEU A 140 24.31 6.40 0.12
C LEU A 140 25.37 7.50 0.01
N LEU A 141 25.50 8.19 -1.14
CA LEU A 141 26.51 9.24 -1.34
C LEU A 141 26.14 10.60 -0.72
N ILE A 142 24.91 10.82 -0.27
CA ILE A 142 24.47 12.11 0.30
C ILE A 142 24.75 12.11 1.80
N GLU A 143 25.41 13.17 2.28
CA GLU A 143 25.59 13.41 3.71
C GLU A 143 24.53 14.39 4.27
N PRO A 144 24.02 14.15 5.47
CA PRO A 144 24.19 12.96 6.31
C PRO A 144 23.44 11.75 5.72
N TRP A 145 23.96 10.53 5.94
CA TRP A 145 23.59 9.29 5.24
C TRP A 145 22.08 9.00 5.17
N TRP A 146 21.27 9.38 6.18
CA TRP A 146 19.81 9.13 6.19
C TRP A 146 19.05 9.92 5.13
N ARG A 147 19.62 11.04 4.61
CA ARG A 147 19.00 11.83 3.53
C ARG A 147 18.88 11.04 2.23
N ASN A 148 19.72 10.02 2.04
CA ASN A 148 19.66 9.19 0.83
C ASN A 148 18.30 8.50 0.65
N PHE A 149 17.61 8.12 1.73
CA PHE A 149 16.31 7.45 1.66
C PHE A 149 15.16 8.36 1.18
N GLY A 150 15.39 9.65 1.05
CA GLY A 150 14.39 10.58 0.54
C GLY A 150 14.85 11.43 -0.65
N TYR A 151 16.17 11.54 -0.90
CA TYR A 151 16.72 12.48 -1.88
C TYR A 151 17.66 11.82 -2.92
N ASN A 152 18.17 10.62 -2.68
CA ASN A 152 19.06 9.93 -3.61
C ASN A 152 18.26 8.96 -4.48
N MET A 153 18.23 9.22 -5.79
CA MET A 153 17.46 8.39 -6.74
C MET A 153 17.94 6.94 -6.75
N ALA A 154 19.26 6.69 -6.66
CA ALA A 154 19.83 5.34 -6.63
C ALA A 154 19.35 4.57 -5.40
N THR A 155 19.49 5.18 -4.21
CA THR A 155 19.10 4.57 -2.94
C THR A 155 17.60 4.30 -2.89
N VAL A 156 16.77 5.31 -3.22
CA VAL A 156 15.31 5.18 -3.18
C VAL A 156 14.82 4.10 -4.14
N GLN A 157 15.34 4.05 -5.36
CA GLN A 157 14.94 3.03 -6.33
C GLN A 157 15.46 1.63 -5.94
N PHE A 158 16.69 1.52 -5.45
CA PHE A 158 17.27 0.26 -4.97
C PHE A 158 16.46 -0.32 -3.80
N VAL A 159 16.13 0.49 -2.80
CA VAL A 159 15.30 0.09 -1.65
C VAL A 159 13.93 -0.40 -2.12
N HIS A 160 13.28 0.35 -3.01
CA HIS A 160 11.97 -0.05 -3.54
C HIS A 160 12.00 -1.39 -4.28
N ARG A 161 12.97 -1.60 -5.17
CA ARG A 161 13.15 -2.87 -5.91
C ARG A 161 13.44 -4.05 -4.98
N THR A 162 14.37 -3.87 -4.04
CA THR A 162 14.72 -4.91 -3.08
C THR A 162 13.54 -5.29 -2.20
N LEU A 163 12.81 -4.29 -1.69
CA LEU A 163 11.63 -4.54 -0.87
C LEU A 163 10.50 -5.20 -1.68
N ALA A 164 10.36 -4.89 -2.97
CA ALA A 164 9.40 -5.55 -3.86
C ALA A 164 9.68 -7.04 -4.01
N LEU A 165 10.96 -7.44 -4.12
CA LEU A 165 11.35 -8.85 -4.16
C LEU A 165 11.12 -9.54 -2.81
N VAL A 166 11.37 -8.87 -1.69
CA VAL A 166 11.06 -9.38 -0.34
C VAL A 166 9.57 -9.60 -0.18
N VAL A 167 8.74 -8.65 -0.63
CA VAL A 167 7.27 -8.78 -0.61
C VAL A 167 6.80 -9.91 -1.52
N LEU A 168 7.39 -10.06 -2.73
CA LEU A 168 7.06 -11.18 -3.62
C LEU A 168 7.36 -12.52 -2.94
N ALA A 169 8.57 -12.70 -2.42
CA ALA A 169 8.96 -13.93 -1.72
C ALA A 169 8.07 -14.19 -0.50
N GLY A 170 7.80 -13.17 0.30
CA GLY A 170 6.92 -13.25 1.47
C GLY A 170 5.49 -13.63 1.12
N ALA A 171 4.93 -13.09 0.02
CA ALA A 171 3.60 -13.46 -0.47
C ALA A 171 3.52 -14.95 -0.83
N TRP A 172 4.52 -15.48 -1.53
CA TRP A 172 4.56 -16.88 -1.93
C TRP A 172 4.80 -17.81 -0.74
N ILE A 173 5.68 -17.46 0.19
CA ILE A 173 5.90 -18.23 1.43
C ILE A 173 4.61 -18.27 2.26
N LEU A 174 3.95 -17.13 2.43
CA LEU A 174 2.71 -17.04 3.19
C LEU A 174 1.58 -17.83 2.52
N ALA A 175 1.45 -17.70 1.19
CA ALA A 175 0.49 -18.47 0.42
C ALA A 175 0.73 -19.98 0.54
N TRP A 176 1.96 -20.41 0.37
CA TRP A 176 2.33 -21.82 0.55
C TRP A 176 1.95 -22.35 1.92
N ARG A 177 2.27 -21.62 3.00
CA ARG A 177 1.92 -22.01 4.37
C ARG A 177 0.41 -22.14 4.58
N VAL A 178 -0.38 -21.20 4.03
CA VAL A 178 -1.84 -21.25 4.15
C VAL A 178 -2.43 -22.40 3.35
N LEU A 179 -1.94 -22.63 2.13
CA LEU A 179 -2.40 -23.71 1.25
C LEU A 179 -2.05 -25.10 1.80
N ALA A 180 -0.90 -25.24 2.45
CA ALA A 180 -0.47 -26.48 3.09
C ALA A 180 -1.28 -26.80 4.37
N LEU A 181 -1.95 -25.83 4.99
CA LEU A 181 -2.74 -26.03 6.17
C LEU A 181 -4.09 -26.67 5.79
N ARG A 182 -4.29 -27.96 6.12
CA ARG A 182 -5.50 -28.72 5.75
C ARG A 182 -6.78 -28.06 6.26
N GLU A 183 -6.73 -27.58 7.51
CA GLU A 183 -7.86 -26.98 8.22
C GLU A 183 -8.10 -25.50 7.87
N ALA A 184 -7.26 -24.88 7.03
CA ALA A 184 -7.47 -23.49 6.63
C ALA A 184 -8.81 -23.35 5.89
N ALA A 185 -9.58 -22.34 6.28
CA ALA A 185 -10.84 -22.01 5.62
C ALA A 185 -10.66 -21.80 4.11
N ARG A 186 -11.64 -22.20 3.31
CA ARG A 186 -11.61 -22.04 1.85
C ARG A 186 -11.31 -20.60 1.45
N GLU A 187 -11.90 -19.64 2.14
CA GLU A 187 -11.66 -18.22 1.88
C GLU A 187 -10.19 -17.83 2.07
N ALA A 188 -9.54 -18.30 3.16
CA ALA A 188 -8.12 -18.04 3.39
C ALA A 188 -7.23 -18.62 2.29
N LYS A 189 -7.56 -19.82 1.78
CA LYS A 189 -6.83 -20.44 0.65
C LYS A 189 -6.99 -19.65 -0.63
N ILE A 190 -8.21 -19.17 -0.94
CA ILE A 190 -8.46 -18.31 -2.10
C ILE A 190 -7.70 -16.99 -1.96
N ALA A 191 -7.79 -16.34 -0.80
CA ALA A 191 -7.08 -15.09 -0.55
C ALA A 191 -5.55 -15.24 -0.68
N ALA A 192 -5.01 -16.36 -0.20
CA ALA A 192 -3.58 -16.67 -0.30
C ALA A 192 -3.12 -16.86 -1.75
N GLY A 193 -3.86 -17.63 -2.54
CA GLY A 193 -3.59 -17.80 -3.97
C GLY A 193 -3.72 -16.49 -4.76
N THR A 194 -4.76 -15.71 -4.46
CA THR A 194 -4.95 -14.37 -5.06
C THR A 194 -3.78 -13.45 -4.72
N LEU A 195 -3.35 -13.40 -3.44
CA LEU A 195 -2.20 -12.59 -3.03
C LEU A 195 -0.94 -12.94 -3.82
N ALA A 196 -0.62 -14.24 -3.93
CA ALA A 196 0.57 -14.68 -4.67
C ALA A 196 0.50 -14.28 -6.15
N GLY A 197 -0.67 -14.46 -6.80
CA GLY A 197 -0.88 -14.11 -8.21
C GLY A 197 -0.81 -12.61 -8.48
N VAL A 198 -1.54 -11.80 -7.69
CA VAL A 198 -1.53 -10.33 -7.89
C VAL A 198 -0.18 -9.70 -7.55
N THR A 199 0.55 -10.25 -6.57
CA THR A 199 1.90 -9.75 -6.25
C THR A 199 2.89 -10.04 -7.38
N LEU A 200 2.82 -11.23 -7.99
CA LEU A 200 3.63 -11.56 -9.17
C LEU A 200 3.32 -10.62 -10.34
N ALA A 201 2.04 -10.44 -10.65
CA ALA A 201 1.59 -9.53 -11.70
C ALA A 201 2.05 -8.08 -11.43
N GLN A 202 1.99 -7.62 -10.17
CA GLN A 202 2.42 -6.29 -9.77
C GLN A 202 3.93 -6.07 -9.94
N VAL A 203 4.75 -7.08 -9.61
CA VAL A 203 6.20 -7.01 -9.84
C VAL A 203 6.49 -6.96 -11.35
N GLY A 204 5.84 -7.81 -12.15
CA GLY A 204 5.95 -7.77 -13.62
C GLY A 204 5.54 -6.41 -14.20
N LEU A 205 4.45 -5.83 -13.71
CA LEU A 205 3.98 -4.50 -14.11
C LEU A 205 5.00 -3.40 -13.70
N GLY A 206 5.62 -3.52 -12.52
CA GLY A 206 6.67 -2.60 -12.08
C GLY A 206 7.91 -2.67 -12.97
N ILE A 207 8.35 -3.88 -13.33
CA ILE A 207 9.46 -4.09 -14.26
C ILE A 207 9.14 -3.50 -15.64
N ALA A 208 7.95 -3.77 -16.18
CA ALA A 208 7.52 -3.21 -17.46
C ALA A 208 7.48 -1.68 -17.43
N THR A 209 6.91 -1.10 -16.36
CA THR A 209 6.88 0.35 -16.15
C THR A 209 8.27 0.96 -16.20
N LEU A 210 9.22 0.31 -15.54
CA LEU A 210 10.61 0.75 -15.46
C LEU A 210 11.31 0.66 -16.81
N LEU A 211 11.26 -0.50 -17.48
CA LEU A 211 11.95 -0.75 -18.76
C LEU A 211 11.42 0.14 -19.89
N MET A 212 10.16 0.56 -19.81
CA MET A 212 9.55 1.48 -20.77
C MET A 212 9.71 2.96 -20.39
N ALA A 213 10.61 3.31 -19.49
CA ALA A 213 10.86 4.68 -19.01
C ALA A 213 9.61 5.38 -18.45
N VAL A 214 8.86 4.67 -17.63
CA VAL A 214 7.74 5.18 -16.82
C VAL A 214 6.64 5.88 -17.64
N PRO A 215 6.02 5.23 -18.63
CA PRO A 215 4.86 5.81 -19.33
C PRO A 215 3.73 6.07 -18.34
N VAL A 216 3.00 7.17 -18.49
CA VAL A 216 1.94 7.59 -17.58
C VAL A 216 0.91 6.47 -17.33
N GLY A 217 0.48 5.79 -18.38
CA GLY A 217 -0.49 4.68 -18.28
C GLY A 217 0.01 3.52 -17.41
N LEU A 218 1.27 3.07 -17.63
CA LEU A 218 1.87 2.00 -16.83
C LEU A 218 2.15 2.45 -15.39
N GLY A 219 2.63 3.68 -15.19
CA GLY A 219 2.83 4.24 -13.85
C GLY A 219 1.53 4.29 -13.05
N THR A 220 0.45 4.74 -13.67
CA THR A 220 -0.89 4.76 -13.06
C THR A 220 -1.40 3.34 -12.77
N ALA A 221 -1.25 2.41 -13.72
CA ALA A 221 -1.62 1.02 -13.53
C ALA A 221 -0.83 0.35 -12.40
N HIS A 222 0.48 0.62 -12.32
CA HIS A 222 1.33 0.11 -11.24
C HIS A 222 0.92 0.67 -9.88
N GLN A 223 0.55 1.94 -9.79
CA GLN A 223 0.01 2.53 -8.56
C GLN A 223 -1.34 1.90 -8.18
N GLY A 224 -2.24 1.70 -9.13
CA GLY A 224 -3.52 1.01 -8.91
C GLY A 224 -3.32 -0.45 -8.47
N GLY A 225 -2.38 -1.15 -9.11
CA GLY A 225 -2.00 -2.51 -8.74
C GLY A 225 -1.48 -2.64 -7.31
N ALA A 226 -0.76 -1.64 -6.80
CA ALA A 226 -0.32 -1.62 -5.39
C ALA A 226 -1.51 -1.62 -4.42
N VAL A 227 -2.61 -0.92 -4.76
CA VAL A 227 -3.85 -0.96 -3.96
C VAL A 227 -4.47 -2.37 -4.00
N VAL A 228 -4.45 -3.04 -5.16
CA VAL A 228 -4.94 -4.43 -5.30
C VAL A 228 -4.12 -5.40 -4.45
N VAL A 229 -2.79 -5.30 -4.46
CA VAL A 229 -1.91 -6.13 -3.60
C VAL A 229 -2.19 -5.87 -2.12
N LEU A 230 -2.32 -4.61 -1.70
CA LEU A 230 -2.66 -4.27 -0.32
C LEU A 230 -4.03 -4.85 0.07
N THR A 231 -5.02 -4.74 -0.80
CA THR A 231 -6.35 -5.32 -0.58
C THR A 231 -6.29 -6.84 -0.41
N ALA A 232 -5.54 -7.54 -1.26
CA ALA A 232 -5.34 -8.99 -1.17
C ALA A 232 -4.62 -9.39 0.13
N ALA A 233 -3.60 -8.62 0.55
CA ALA A 233 -2.90 -8.84 1.81
C ALA A 233 -3.81 -8.64 3.03
N LEU A 234 -4.64 -7.59 3.02
CA LEU A 234 -5.64 -7.33 4.06
C LEU A 234 -6.73 -8.42 4.07
N TRP A 235 -7.17 -8.86 2.90
CA TRP A 235 -8.13 -9.97 2.78
C TRP A 235 -7.57 -11.25 3.40
N LEU A 236 -6.35 -11.63 3.05
CA LEU A 236 -5.70 -12.78 3.65
C LEU A 236 -5.57 -12.62 5.17
N ALA A 237 -5.05 -11.48 5.65
CA ALA A 237 -4.89 -11.20 7.07
C ALA A 237 -6.23 -11.28 7.83
N ARG A 238 -7.33 -10.89 7.19
CA ARG A 238 -8.68 -10.92 7.74
C ARG A 238 -9.25 -12.33 7.73
N SER A 239 -9.04 -13.09 6.66
CA SER A 239 -9.51 -14.47 6.50
C SER A 239 -8.80 -15.47 7.43
N LEU A 240 -7.65 -15.08 7.99
CA LEU A 240 -6.93 -15.85 9.00
C LEU A 240 -7.39 -15.57 10.45
N ARG A 241 -8.31 -14.66 10.67
CA ARG A 241 -8.92 -14.38 12.00
C ARG A 241 -10.04 -15.31 12.30
#